data_340b62905c474fd1b595bca78757ae6b
#
_entry.id   340b62905c474fd1b595bca78757ae6b
#
_cell.length_a   1.000
_cell.length_b   1.000
_cell.length_c   1.000
_cell.angle_alpha   90.00
_cell.angle_beta   90.00
_cell.angle_gamma   90.00
#
_symmetry.space_group_name_H-M   'P 1'
#
loop_
_entity.id
_entity.type
_entity.pdbx_description
1 polymer ?
#
loop_
_entity_poly.entity_id
_entity_poly.type
_entity_poly.pdbx_seq_one_letter_code
_entity_poly.pdbx_strand_id
1 'polypeptide(L)'
;MRKLLVALAVLLVVYVAADIGTRFWAQSWVGGQLQRSIHLSKRASVSFGGLLFIPEVVAGHIPSASVHADEFSSEGVHFESATLDLHDIRFSASQVFRSKHTGSIRAARGDGEVSMSGDDLTAALRDRGFGGTVTLADGEVRLSGGGLAGEVSAQPSIEGRTLVLRASGTSVSLPLPEVVPGLTYRDVRIEGDTGALLFTVANVEFLVPRGS
;
A
#
# COMPACT_ATOMS: atom_id res chain seq x y z
N MET A 1 -48.12 1.48 -18.73
CA MET A 1 -47.08 0.60 -18.17
C MET A 1 -45.77 0.70 -18.97
N ARG A 2 -45.74 0.54 -20.30
CA ARG A 2 -44.49 0.59 -21.11
C ARG A 2 -43.68 1.90 -20.97
N LYS A 3 -44.37 3.07 -20.95
CA LYS A 3 -43.72 4.38 -20.76
C LYS A 3 -43.04 4.53 -19.38
N LEU A 4 -43.65 3.96 -18.34
CA LEU A 4 -43.14 3.99 -16.97
C LEU A 4 -41.93 3.08 -16.83
N LEU A 5 -41.92 1.90 -17.48
CA LEU A 5 -40.75 1.02 -17.53
C LEU A 5 -39.55 1.66 -18.28
N VAL A 6 -39.84 2.36 -19.38
CA VAL A 6 -38.80 3.09 -20.13
C VAL A 6 -38.22 4.23 -19.28
N ALA A 7 -39.09 5.02 -18.61
CA ALA A 7 -38.64 6.09 -17.72
C ALA A 7 -37.81 5.55 -16.56
N LEU A 8 -38.19 4.42 -15.95
CA LEU A 8 -37.44 3.77 -14.89
C LEU A 8 -36.11 3.25 -15.39
N ALA A 9 -36.05 2.66 -16.58
CA ALA A 9 -34.81 2.18 -17.18
C ALA A 9 -33.83 3.33 -17.48
N VAL A 10 -34.32 4.45 -18.03
CA VAL A 10 -33.53 5.65 -18.27
C VAL A 10 -32.99 6.22 -16.96
N LEU A 11 -33.82 6.30 -15.93
CA LEU A 11 -33.41 6.80 -14.62
C LEU A 11 -32.35 5.90 -13.98
N LEU A 12 -32.48 4.58 -14.11
CA LEU A 12 -31.47 3.61 -13.66
C LEU A 12 -30.15 3.79 -14.39
N VAL A 13 -30.15 3.96 -15.70
CA VAL A 13 -28.94 4.20 -16.50
C VAL A 13 -28.26 5.49 -16.10
N VAL A 14 -29.00 6.57 -15.92
CA VAL A 14 -28.46 7.86 -15.43
C VAL A 14 -27.87 7.73 -14.03
N TYR A 15 -28.54 7.00 -13.15
CA TYR A 15 -28.06 6.74 -11.80
C TYR A 15 -26.74 5.96 -11.81
N VAL A 16 -26.64 4.87 -12.58
CA VAL A 16 -25.41 4.07 -12.71
C VAL A 16 -24.27 4.90 -13.34
N ALA A 17 -24.58 5.72 -14.35
CA ALA A 17 -23.58 6.59 -14.96
C ALA A 17 -23.06 7.65 -13.98
N ALA A 18 -23.93 8.23 -13.15
CA ALA A 18 -23.54 9.17 -12.10
C ALA A 18 -22.70 8.49 -11.01
N ASP A 19 -23.04 7.27 -10.63
CA ASP A 19 -22.29 6.46 -9.65
C ASP A 19 -20.86 6.18 -10.15
N ILE A 20 -20.71 5.74 -11.39
CA ILE A 20 -19.41 5.50 -12.02
C ILE A 20 -18.59 6.80 -12.09
N GLY A 21 -19.20 7.91 -12.52
CA GLY A 21 -18.53 9.21 -12.62
C GLY A 21 -18.03 9.71 -11.26
N THR A 22 -18.86 9.60 -10.22
CA THR A 22 -18.51 9.99 -8.84
C THR A 22 -17.36 9.14 -8.30
N ARG A 23 -17.38 7.85 -8.60
CA ARG A 23 -16.31 6.90 -8.22
C ARG A 23 -14.96 7.30 -8.83
N PHE A 24 -14.92 7.56 -10.14
CA PHE A 24 -13.70 8.02 -10.83
C PHE A 24 -13.17 9.36 -10.28
N TRP A 25 -14.07 10.29 -10.00
CA TRP A 25 -13.70 11.57 -9.40
C TRP A 25 -13.10 11.40 -8.02
N ALA A 26 -13.74 10.59 -7.16
CA ALA A 26 -13.24 10.29 -5.80
C ALA A 26 -11.86 9.61 -5.82
N GLN A 27 -11.65 8.63 -6.70
CA GLN A 27 -10.37 7.95 -6.88
C GLN A 27 -9.25 8.93 -7.24
N SER A 28 -9.51 9.82 -8.20
CA SER A 28 -8.56 10.86 -8.62
C SER A 28 -8.24 11.85 -7.51
N TRP A 29 -9.24 12.25 -6.74
CA TRP A 29 -9.07 13.18 -5.63
C TRP A 29 -8.23 12.59 -4.50
N VAL A 30 -8.57 11.35 -4.07
CA VAL A 30 -7.82 10.63 -3.01
C VAL A 30 -6.38 10.37 -3.43
N GLY A 31 -6.14 9.90 -4.67
CA GLY A 31 -4.80 9.67 -5.19
C GLY A 31 -3.93 10.94 -5.19
N GLY A 32 -4.51 12.09 -5.56
CA GLY A 32 -3.81 13.38 -5.51
C GLY A 32 -3.53 13.88 -4.08
N GLN A 33 -4.37 13.54 -3.12
CA GLN A 33 -4.16 13.88 -1.71
C GLN A 33 -3.05 13.02 -1.09
N LEU A 34 -3.04 11.72 -1.37
CA LEU A 34 -1.98 10.80 -0.94
C LEU A 34 -0.61 11.25 -1.46
N GLN A 35 -0.50 11.59 -2.74
CA GLN A 35 0.74 12.10 -3.32
C GLN A 35 1.32 13.28 -2.56
N ARG A 36 0.48 14.22 -2.13
CA ARG A 36 0.90 15.40 -1.36
C ARG A 36 1.29 15.06 0.07
N SER A 37 0.63 14.08 0.70
CA SER A 37 0.84 13.75 2.11
C SER A 37 2.10 12.93 2.36
N ILE A 38 2.49 12.05 1.43
CA ILE A 38 3.62 11.12 1.59
C ILE A 38 4.76 11.34 0.58
N HIS A 39 4.77 12.50 -0.10
CA HIS A 39 5.83 12.92 -1.05
C HIS A 39 6.15 11.82 -2.09
N LEU A 40 5.13 11.19 -2.66
CA LEU A 40 5.31 10.21 -3.72
C LEU A 40 5.87 10.86 -4.98
N SER A 41 6.83 10.20 -5.62
CA SER A 41 7.39 10.62 -6.92
C SER A 41 6.33 10.58 -8.02
N LYS A 42 5.42 9.60 -7.95
CA LYS A 42 4.30 9.41 -8.87
C LYS A 42 2.97 9.46 -8.12
N ARG A 43 1.88 9.69 -8.86
CA ARG A 43 0.53 9.72 -8.30
C ARG A 43 0.11 8.32 -7.86
N ALA A 44 -0.34 8.17 -6.61
CA ALA A 44 -0.95 6.92 -6.16
C ALA A 44 -2.24 6.63 -6.95
N SER A 45 -2.41 5.39 -7.35
CA SER A 45 -3.66 4.88 -7.91
C SER A 45 -4.53 4.34 -6.79
N VAL A 46 -5.80 4.76 -6.77
CA VAL A 46 -6.78 4.29 -5.78
C VAL A 46 -7.96 3.72 -6.53
N SER A 47 -8.41 2.53 -6.14
CA SER A 47 -9.63 1.93 -6.64
C SER A 47 -10.54 1.54 -5.49
N PHE A 48 -11.86 1.72 -5.66
CA PHE A 48 -12.87 1.32 -4.68
C PHE A 48 -13.60 0.09 -5.19
N GLY A 49 -13.79 -0.91 -4.34
CA GLY A 49 -14.70 -2.04 -4.56
C GLY A 49 -16.13 -1.69 -4.18
N GLY A 50 -17.08 -2.56 -4.53
CA GLY A 50 -18.51 -2.39 -4.27
C GLY A 50 -19.32 -2.30 -5.55
N LEU A 51 -20.63 -2.55 -5.42
CA LEU A 51 -21.57 -2.54 -6.56
C LEU A 51 -22.07 -1.14 -6.87
N LEU A 52 -22.39 -0.35 -5.84
CA LEU A 52 -22.95 0.99 -5.94
C LEU A 52 -22.20 1.93 -4.98
N PHE A 53 -21.38 2.80 -5.53
CA PHE A 53 -20.51 3.67 -4.74
C PHE A 53 -21.27 4.73 -3.94
N ILE A 54 -22.26 5.40 -4.54
CA ILE A 54 -23.01 6.47 -3.88
C ILE A 54 -23.77 5.99 -2.64
N PRO A 55 -24.57 4.90 -2.68
CA PRO A 55 -25.24 4.38 -1.49
C PRO A 55 -24.27 3.96 -0.39
N GLU A 56 -23.14 3.34 -0.75
CA GLU A 56 -22.12 2.91 0.21
C GLU A 56 -21.49 4.11 0.92
N VAL A 57 -21.14 5.16 0.17
CA VAL A 57 -20.60 6.41 0.72
C VAL A 57 -21.61 7.11 1.63
N VAL A 58 -22.87 7.17 1.25
CA VAL A 58 -23.95 7.77 2.08
C VAL A 58 -24.17 6.96 3.36
N ALA A 59 -24.05 5.64 3.28
CA ALA A 59 -24.12 4.75 4.45
C ALA A 59 -22.86 4.83 5.34
N GLY A 60 -21.79 5.48 4.89
CA GLY A 60 -20.52 5.57 5.61
C GLY A 60 -19.71 4.28 5.64
N HIS A 61 -19.91 3.43 4.64
CA HIS A 61 -19.23 2.14 4.52
C HIS A 61 -18.81 1.89 3.08
N ILE A 62 -17.55 1.52 2.87
CA ILE A 62 -17.00 1.06 1.60
C ILE A 62 -16.47 -0.37 1.82
N PRO A 63 -16.92 -1.36 1.05
CA PRO A 63 -16.53 -2.77 1.25
C PRO A 63 -15.03 -2.99 1.11
N SER A 64 -14.42 -2.37 0.11
CA SER A 64 -12.96 -2.47 -0.12
C SER A 64 -12.41 -1.27 -0.87
N ALA A 65 -11.12 -1.00 -0.66
CA ALA A 65 -10.33 -0.08 -1.47
C ALA A 65 -8.94 -0.67 -1.68
N SER A 66 -8.41 -0.54 -2.89
CA SER A 66 -7.03 -0.88 -3.22
C SER A 66 -6.26 0.40 -3.52
N VAL A 67 -5.08 0.53 -2.92
CA VAL A 67 -4.16 1.63 -3.12
C VAL A 67 -2.87 1.06 -3.70
N HIS A 68 -2.42 1.62 -4.81
CA HIS A 68 -1.14 1.27 -5.42
C HIS A 68 -0.29 2.53 -5.58
N ALA A 69 0.95 2.45 -5.18
CA ALA A 69 1.94 3.53 -5.29
C ALA A 69 3.23 2.98 -5.91
N ASP A 70 3.79 3.74 -6.84
CA ASP A 70 5.08 3.45 -7.47
C ASP A 70 6.15 4.38 -6.89
N GLU A 71 7.38 3.87 -6.82
CA GLU A 71 8.60 4.62 -6.52
C GLU A 71 8.47 5.58 -5.34
N PHE A 72 8.62 5.08 -4.14
CA PHE A 72 8.61 5.89 -2.93
C PHE A 72 9.72 5.51 -1.96
N SER A 73 10.01 6.40 -1.04
CA SER A 73 10.98 6.15 0.02
C SER A 73 10.34 6.36 1.39
N SER A 74 10.69 5.52 2.33
CA SER A 74 10.26 5.64 3.72
C SER A 74 11.43 5.30 4.66
N GLU A 75 11.71 6.18 5.62
CA GLU A 75 12.79 6.02 6.61
C GLU A 75 14.16 5.65 6.00
N GLY A 76 14.46 6.19 4.80
CA GLY A 76 15.73 5.95 4.08
C GLY A 76 15.76 4.62 3.29
N VAL A 77 14.66 3.89 3.23
CA VAL A 77 14.51 2.71 2.37
C VAL A 77 13.72 3.09 1.13
N HIS A 78 14.23 2.78 -0.05
CA HIS A 78 13.54 2.95 -1.31
C HIS A 78 12.74 1.69 -1.66
N PHE A 79 11.54 1.89 -2.23
CA PHE A 79 10.65 0.83 -2.68
C PHE A 79 10.20 1.12 -4.11
N GLU A 80 10.16 0.10 -4.94
CA GLU A 80 9.70 0.19 -6.33
C GLU A 80 8.18 0.33 -6.40
N SER A 81 7.46 -0.39 -5.54
CA SER A 81 6.01 -0.30 -5.48
C SER A 81 5.45 -0.67 -4.11
N ALA A 82 4.22 -0.24 -3.85
CA ALA A 82 3.40 -0.72 -2.75
C ALA A 82 1.98 -0.94 -3.23
N THR A 83 1.37 -2.02 -2.77
CA THR A 83 -0.06 -2.28 -2.91
C THR A 83 -0.64 -2.53 -1.53
N LEU A 84 -1.82 -1.94 -1.27
CA LEU A 84 -2.55 -2.11 -0.02
C LEU A 84 -4.03 -2.28 -0.32
N ASP A 85 -4.57 -3.44 0.03
CA ASP A 85 -5.97 -3.77 -0.09
C ASP A 85 -6.64 -3.65 1.28
N LEU A 86 -7.54 -2.69 1.42
CA LEU A 86 -8.29 -2.41 2.63
C LEU A 86 -9.70 -2.98 2.53
N HIS A 87 -10.21 -3.51 3.65
CA HIS A 87 -11.53 -4.11 3.74
C HIS A 87 -12.33 -3.53 4.91
N ASP A 88 -13.66 -3.49 4.73
CA ASP A 88 -14.62 -3.00 5.72
C ASP A 88 -14.26 -1.58 6.21
N ILE A 89 -14.22 -0.66 5.26
CA ILE A 89 -13.85 0.74 5.50
C ILE A 89 -15.09 1.46 6.00
N ARG A 90 -15.00 2.07 7.18
CA ARG A 90 -16.07 2.82 7.83
C ARG A 90 -15.69 4.25 8.10
N PHE A 91 -16.62 5.16 7.88
CA PHE A 91 -16.44 6.58 8.16
C PHE A 91 -17.79 7.25 8.44
N SER A 92 -17.75 8.38 9.08
CA SER A 92 -18.95 9.21 9.23
C SER A 92 -19.08 10.15 8.04
N ALA A 93 -20.04 9.87 7.15
CA ALA A 93 -20.29 10.71 5.97
C ALA A 93 -20.55 12.17 6.38
N SER A 94 -21.25 12.42 7.48
CA SER A 94 -21.52 13.77 7.99
C SER A 94 -20.24 14.47 8.47
N GLN A 95 -19.30 13.75 9.07
CA GLN A 95 -18.00 14.31 9.50
C GLN A 95 -17.11 14.60 8.29
N VAL A 96 -17.07 13.71 7.29
CA VAL A 96 -16.24 13.89 6.10
C VAL A 96 -16.76 15.03 5.20
N PHE A 97 -18.08 15.14 5.01
CA PHE A 97 -18.67 16.08 4.05
C PHE A 97 -19.21 17.39 4.65
N ARG A 98 -19.58 17.42 5.93
CA ARG A 98 -20.23 18.60 6.55
C ARG A 98 -19.38 19.31 7.59
N SER A 99 -18.43 18.64 8.22
CA SER A 99 -17.69 19.27 9.30
C SER A 99 -16.42 19.95 8.81
N LYS A 100 -16.17 21.14 9.35
CA LYS A 100 -14.87 21.84 9.26
C LYS A 100 -13.82 21.13 10.15
N HIS A 101 -14.12 19.97 10.72
CA HIS A 101 -13.29 19.21 11.63
C HIS A 101 -12.67 18.02 10.91
N THR A 102 -11.55 17.54 11.39
CA THR A 102 -10.87 16.35 10.91
C THR A 102 -11.81 15.14 11.04
N GLY A 103 -12.13 14.50 9.93
CA GLY A 103 -12.86 13.23 9.91
C GLY A 103 -11.91 12.06 10.11
N SER A 104 -12.38 10.95 10.67
CA SER A 104 -11.63 9.70 10.71
C SER A 104 -12.25 8.67 9.78
N ILE A 105 -11.38 7.92 9.11
CA ILE A 105 -11.72 6.77 8.28
C ILE A 105 -11.06 5.57 8.94
N ARG A 106 -11.83 4.52 9.21
CA ARG A 106 -11.32 3.28 9.80
C ARG A 106 -11.45 2.13 8.83
N ALA A 107 -10.37 1.38 8.65
CA ALA A 107 -10.40 0.10 7.96
C ALA A 107 -10.24 -1.02 9.00
N ALA A 108 -11.10 -2.04 8.95
CA ALA A 108 -11.06 -3.14 9.91
C ALA A 108 -9.82 -4.00 9.70
N ARG A 109 -9.44 -4.22 8.44
CA ARG A 109 -8.25 -4.99 8.06
C ARG A 109 -7.74 -4.54 6.69
N GLY A 110 -6.48 -4.85 6.43
CA GLY A 110 -5.90 -4.75 5.10
C GLY A 110 -4.74 -5.71 4.96
N ASP A 111 -4.49 -6.10 3.74
CA ASP A 111 -3.35 -6.90 3.33
C ASP A 111 -2.56 -6.08 2.31
N GLY A 112 -1.25 -6.13 2.38
CA GLY A 112 -0.43 -5.34 1.48
C GLY A 112 0.91 -5.98 1.19
N GLU A 113 1.55 -5.42 0.19
CA GLU A 113 2.85 -5.83 -0.30
C GLU A 113 3.65 -4.58 -0.65
N VAL A 114 4.93 -4.58 -0.31
CA VAL A 114 5.90 -3.61 -0.82
C VAL A 114 7.03 -4.36 -1.51
N SER A 115 7.45 -3.86 -2.67
CA SER A 115 8.52 -4.45 -3.46
C SER A 115 9.75 -3.55 -3.49
N MET A 116 10.93 -4.18 -3.52
CA MET A 116 12.23 -3.52 -3.62
C MET A 116 13.18 -4.35 -4.48
N SER A 117 14.08 -3.68 -5.18
CA SER A 117 15.15 -4.32 -5.93
C SER A 117 16.34 -4.76 -5.06
N GLY A 118 17.22 -5.58 -5.62
CA GLY A 118 18.49 -5.90 -4.99
C GLY A 118 19.38 -4.67 -4.76
N ASP A 119 19.33 -3.68 -5.65
CA ASP A 119 20.06 -2.43 -5.54
C ASP A 119 19.54 -1.56 -4.39
N ASP A 120 18.21 -1.46 -4.23
CA ASP A 120 17.57 -0.74 -3.12
C ASP A 120 17.93 -1.38 -1.78
N LEU A 121 17.87 -2.72 -1.72
CA LEU A 121 18.25 -3.47 -0.54
C LEU A 121 19.75 -3.29 -0.22
N THR A 122 20.60 -3.29 -1.23
CA THR A 122 22.03 -2.99 -1.10
C THR A 122 22.27 -1.59 -0.55
N ALA A 123 21.59 -0.59 -1.09
CA ALA A 123 21.71 0.80 -0.63
C ALA A 123 21.25 0.93 0.83
N ALA A 124 20.09 0.39 1.17
CA ALA A 124 19.55 0.41 2.52
C ALA A 124 20.45 -0.29 3.55
N LEU A 125 21.10 -1.38 3.18
CA LEU A 125 22.04 -2.10 4.05
C LEU A 125 23.39 -1.39 4.15
N ARG A 126 23.84 -0.74 3.08
CA ARG A 126 25.08 0.06 3.08
C ARG A 126 25.00 1.24 4.03
N ASP A 127 23.85 1.91 4.08
CA ASP A 127 23.60 3.01 5.03
C ASP A 127 23.68 2.54 6.50
N ARG A 128 23.57 1.22 6.72
CA ARG A 128 23.68 0.58 8.04
C ARG A 128 25.02 -0.13 8.28
N GLY A 129 25.99 0.11 7.40
CA GLY A 129 27.38 -0.38 7.55
C GLY A 129 27.69 -1.72 6.89
N PHE A 130 26.77 -2.30 6.11
CA PHE A 130 27.09 -3.47 5.31
C PHE A 130 27.85 -3.05 4.05
N GLY A 131 29.14 -3.37 3.99
CA GLY A 131 30.04 -3.00 2.87
C GLY A 131 29.95 -3.94 1.65
N GLY A 132 28.87 -4.70 1.52
CA GLY A 132 28.66 -5.66 0.43
C GLY A 132 27.56 -5.28 -0.54
N THR A 133 27.20 -6.23 -1.39
CA THR A 133 26.13 -6.14 -2.39
C THR A 133 25.12 -7.27 -2.17
N VAL A 134 23.85 -6.99 -2.39
CA VAL A 134 22.74 -7.95 -2.39
C VAL A 134 22.26 -8.13 -3.81
N THR A 135 22.20 -9.36 -4.28
CA THR A 135 21.61 -9.73 -5.57
C THR A 135 20.39 -10.60 -5.31
N LEU A 136 19.29 -10.25 -5.94
CA LEU A 136 18.06 -11.05 -5.96
C LEU A 136 17.97 -11.72 -7.32
N ALA A 137 17.89 -13.04 -7.35
CA ALA A 137 17.76 -13.79 -8.60
C ALA A 137 17.19 -15.17 -8.32
N ASP A 138 16.33 -15.65 -9.21
CA ASP A 138 15.81 -17.03 -9.22
C ASP A 138 15.17 -17.49 -7.89
N GLY A 139 14.58 -16.55 -7.14
CA GLY A 139 13.98 -16.84 -5.82
C GLY A 139 14.98 -16.88 -4.67
N GLU A 140 16.24 -16.52 -4.91
CA GLU A 140 17.33 -16.52 -3.93
C GLU A 140 17.85 -15.12 -3.63
N VAL A 141 18.34 -14.96 -2.41
CA VAL A 141 19.11 -13.79 -2.00
C VAL A 141 20.59 -14.18 -1.97
N ARG A 142 21.44 -13.44 -2.65
CA ARG A 142 22.88 -13.64 -2.64
C ARG A 142 23.59 -12.42 -2.08
N LEU A 143 24.51 -12.66 -1.16
CA LEU A 143 25.33 -11.64 -0.53
C LEU A 143 26.77 -11.78 -1.04
N SER A 144 27.40 -10.65 -1.39
CA SER A 144 28.82 -10.60 -1.76
C SER A 144 29.50 -9.39 -1.15
N GLY A 145 30.81 -9.45 -0.87
CA GLY A 145 31.56 -8.39 -0.19
C GLY A 145 31.22 -8.31 1.31
N GLY A 146 31.41 -7.15 1.95
CA GLY A 146 31.12 -6.96 3.36
C GLY A 146 31.92 -7.85 4.33
N GLY A 147 33.11 -8.32 3.93
CA GLY A 147 33.91 -9.26 4.70
C GLY A 147 33.66 -10.74 4.42
N LEU A 148 32.74 -11.05 3.49
CA LEU A 148 32.47 -12.41 3.05
C LEU A 148 33.55 -12.90 2.09
N ALA A 149 33.92 -14.19 2.18
CA ALA A 149 34.92 -14.82 1.33
C ALA A 149 34.33 -15.27 -0.03
N GLY A 150 33.54 -14.41 -0.66
CA GLY A 150 32.88 -14.69 -1.93
C GLY A 150 31.39 -14.44 -1.89
N GLU A 151 30.67 -14.95 -2.88
CA GLU A 151 29.21 -14.90 -2.94
C GLU A 151 28.61 -16.05 -2.10
N VAL A 152 27.65 -15.72 -1.24
CA VAL A 152 26.97 -16.68 -0.38
C VAL A 152 25.45 -16.54 -0.52
N SER A 153 24.76 -17.66 -0.58
CA SER A 153 23.29 -17.66 -0.54
C SER A 153 22.80 -17.34 0.88
N ALA A 154 21.81 -16.48 0.99
CA ALA A 154 21.19 -16.09 2.24
C ALA A 154 19.69 -16.41 2.23
N GLN A 155 19.19 -16.80 3.38
CA GLN A 155 17.77 -17.03 3.58
C GLN A 155 17.14 -15.77 4.19
N PRO A 156 16.19 -15.11 3.49
CA PRO A 156 15.46 -13.99 4.03
C PRO A 156 14.40 -14.47 5.03
N SER A 157 14.19 -13.71 6.09
CA SER A 157 13.11 -13.94 7.06
C SER A 157 12.70 -12.63 7.71
N ILE A 158 11.46 -12.57 8.20
CA ILE A 158 10.92 -11.43 8.94
C ILE A 158 10.91 -11.72 10.44
N GLU A 159 11.53 -10.84 11.21
CA GLU A 159 11.52 -10.85 12.68
C GLU A 159 10.94 -9.53 13.19
N GLY A 160 9.65 -9.53 13.48
CA GLY A 160 8.91 -8.32 13.83
C GLY A 160 8.93 -7.29 12.69
N ARG A 161 9.65 -6.18 12.88
CA ARG A 161 9.86 -5.14 11.85
C ARG A 161 11.28 -5.17 11.28
N THR A 162 11.90 -6.32 11.22
CA THR A 162 13.26 -6.46 10.71
C THR A 162 13.32 -7.54 9.67
N LEU A 163 13.85 -7.22 8.50
CA LEU A 163 14.27 -8.20 7.51
C LEU A 163 15.65 -8.72 7.93
N VAL A 164 15.75 -10.03 8.11
CA VAL A 164 17.00 -10.70 8.46
C VAL A 164 17.43 -11.60 7.32
N LEU A 165 18.62 -11.37 6.80
CA LEU A 165 19.27 -12.20 5.78
C LEU A 165 20.31 -13.08 6.47
N ARG A 166 20.04 -14.38 6.56
CA ARG A 166 20.94 -15.36 7.19
C ARG A 166 21.73 -16.12 6.13
N ALA A 167 23.05 -16.04 6.22
CA ALA A 167 23.97 -16.82 5.42
C ALA A 167 24.87 -17.67 6.35
N SER A 168 25.62 -18.62 5.80
CA SER A 168 26.53 -19.46 6.56
C SER A 168 27.51 -18.64 7.38
N GLY A 169 27.35 -18.62 8.71
CA GLY A 169 28.24 -17.95 9.66
C GLY A 169 28.05 -16.44 9.80
N THR A 170 27.09 -15.82 9.10
CA THR A 170 26.79 -14.39 9.22
C THR A 170 25.31 -14.09 9.08
N SER A 171 24.88 -12.97 9.63
CA SER A 171 23.53 -12.43 9.43
C SER A 171 23.57 -10.93 9.24
N VAL A 172 22.75 -10.44 8.33
CA VAL A 172 22.59 -9.00 8.07
C VAL A 172 21.14 -8.63 8.33
N SER A 173 20.92 -7.54 9.04
CA SER A 173 19.58 -7.11 9.46
C SER A 173 19.25 -5.72 8.94
N LEU A 174 18.04 -5.57 8.39
CA LEU A 174 17.49 -4.31 7.91
C LEU A 174 16.19 -4.00 8.67
N PRO A 175 16.15 -2.99 9.55
CA PRO A 175 14.90 -2.49 10.08
C PRO A 175 14.00 -1.97 8.95
N LEU A 176 12.76 -2.43 8.94
CA LEU A 176 11.78 -2.06 7.93
C LEU A 176 10.93 -0.87 8.42
N PRO A 177 10.66 0.10 7.55
CA PRO A 177 9.86 1.27 7.91
C PRO A 177 8.39 0.91 8.17
N GLU A 178 7.71 1.78 8.91
CA GLU A 178 6.27 1.71 9.09
C GLU A 178 5.56 2.48 7.97
N VAL A 179 5.43 1.85 6.80
CA VAL A 179 4.80 2.49 5.62
C VAL A 179 3.31 2.80 5.82
N VAL A 180 2.65 2.07 6.72
CA VAL A 180 1.26 2.32 7.14
C VAL A 180 1.17 2.14 8.66
N PRO A 181 0.48 3.02 9.41
CA PRO A 181 0.35 2.88 10.86
C PRO A 181 -0.22 1.53 11.28
N GLY A 182 0.43 0.88 12.23
CA GLY A 182 -0.01 -0.41 12.78
C GLY A 182 0.19 -1.60 11.86
N LEU A 183 1.04 -1.49 10.84
CA LEU A 183 1.37 -2.63 9.98
C LEU A 183 2.17 -3.69 10.73
N THR A 184 1.99 -4.93 10.31
CA THR A 184 2.77 -6.08 10.76
C THR A 184 3.28 -6.82 9.53
N TYR A 185 4.59 -6.83 9.33
CA TYR A 185 5.22 -7.64 8.28
C TYR A 185 5.07 -9.13 8.64
N ARG A 186 4.78 -9.96 7.64
CA ARG A 186 4.49 -11.38 7.84
C ARG A 186 5.45 -12.30 7.13
N ASP A 187 5.84 -11.91 5.93
CA ASP A 187 6.59 -12.80 5.05
C ASP A 187 7.45 -11.98 4.08
N VAL A 188 8.45 -12.63 3.50
CA VAL A 188 9.28 -12.11 2.42
C VAL A 188 9.37 -13.15 1.32
N ARG A 189 9.16 -12.73 0.07
CA ARG A 189 9.30 -13.57 -1.12
C ARG A 189 10.27 -12.92 -2.08
N ILE A 190 11.00 -13.76 -2.81
CA ILE A 190 11.86 -13.30 -3.88
C ILE A 190 11.24 -13.78 -5.19
N GLU A 191 10.90 -12.84 -6.06
CA GLU A 191 10.28 -13.10 -7.36
C GLU A 191 11.15 -12.49 -8.46
N GLY A 192 11.93 -13.35 -9.14
CA GLY A 192 12.92 -12.88 -10.11
C GLY A 192 14.03 -12.08 -9.42
N ASP A 193 14.13 -10.80 -9.76
CA ASP A 193 15.11 -9.83 -9.24
C ASP A 193 14.52 -8.88 -8.18
N THR A 194 13.29 -9.12 -7.76
CA THR A 194 12.54 -8.27 -6.83
C THR A 194 12.24 -9.01 -5.53
N GLY A 195 12.42 -8.33 -4.41
CA GLY A 195 12.00 -8.79 -3.08
C GLY A 195 10.66 -8.19 -2.70
N ALA A 196 9.67 -9.05 -2.45
CA ALA A 196 8.32 -8.67 -2.01
C ALA A 196 8.17 -8.90 -0.50
N LEU A 197 7.83 -7.86 0.25
CA LEU A 197 7.56 -7.90 1.68
C LEU A 197 6.05 -7.85 1.90
N LEU A 198 5.47 -8.92 2.42
CA LEU A 198 4.05 -9.02 2.68
C LEU A 198 3.75 -8.53 4.10
N PHE A 199 2.69 -7.73 4.22
CA PHE A 199 2.26 -7.22 5.52
C PHE A 199 0.74 -7.22 5.66
N THR A 200 0.28 -7.08 6.89
CA THR A 200 -1.12 -6.87 7.21
C THR A 200 -1.28 -5.66 8.11
N VAL A 201 -2.44 -5.05 8.04
CA VAL A 201 -2.87 -3.98 8.93
C VAL A 201 -4.21 -4.35 9.57
N ALA A 202 -4.40 -3.96 10.82
CA ALA A 202 -5.64 -4.21 11.54
C ALA A 202 -6.08 -2.95 12.28
N ASN A 203 -7.38 -2.64 12.19
CA ASN A 203 -8.00 -1.50 12.86
C ASN A 203 -7.28 -0.16 12.61
N VAL A 204 -6.95 0.09 11.35
CA VAL A 204 -6.22 1.31 10.97
C VAL A 204 -7.17 2.49 10.94
N GLU A 205 -6.76 3.58 11.54
CA GLU A 205 -7.49 4.85 11.51
C GLU A 205 -6.67 5.89 10.73
N PHE A 206 -7.26 6.41 9.67
CA PHE A 206 -6.70 7.50 8.90
C PHE A 206 -7.40 8.80 9.25
N LEU A 207 -6.63 9.82 9.60
CA LEU A 207 -7.15 11.15 9.77
C LEU A 207 -7.22 11.86 8.42
N VAL A 208 -8.41 12.33 8.05
CA VAL A 208 -8.58 13.14 6.84
C VAL A 208 -8.16 14.57 7.16
N PRO A 209 -7.07 15.08 6.57
CA PRO A 209 -6.65 16.46 6.81
C PRO A 209 -7.68 17.43 6.27
N ARG A 210 -7.75 18.64 6.87
CA ARG A 210 -8.59 19.74 6.41
C ARG A 210 -8.27 20.05 4.96
N GLY A 211 -9.29 20.05 4.09
CA GLY A 211 -9.19 20.72 2.79
C GLY A 211 -9.00 22.21 3.03
N SER A 212 -7.87 22.71 2.61
CA SER A 212 -7.58 24.16 2.53
C SER A 212 -8.35 24.78 1.38
#